data_c92cf1d1e779044f95d462936b2c18ba
#
_entry.id   c92cf1d1e779044f95d462936b2c18ba
#
_cell.length_a   1.000
_cell.length_b   1.000
_cell.length_c   1.000
_cell.angle_alpha   90.00
_cell.angle_beta   90.00
_cell.angle_gamma   90.00
#
_symmetry.space_group_name_H-M   'P 1'
#
loop_
_entity.id
_entity.type
_entity.pdbx_description
1 polymer ?
#
loop_
_entity_poly.entity_id
_entity_poly.type
_entity_poly.pdbx_seq_one_letter_code
_entity_poly.pdbx_strand_id
1 'polypeptide(L)'
;MQPTQISQANRTLAVEPAIQPVAPWRVVSVRAEPVHRLHVAFADGTTGAVDLCNFLNGLLIQGTVFEPLRNPEVFAQVQVCMGTVQWANGADLAPDAMYDAIKRHGVWVVE
;
A
#
# COMPACT_ATOMS: atom_id res chain seq x y z
N MET A 1 11.54 -5.58 -26.81
CA MET A 1 11.80 -5.80 -27.51
C MET A 1 11.47 -5.62 -27.75
N GLN A 2 11.22 -5.38 -27.60
CA GLN A 2 11.15 -5.37 -28.08
C GLN A 2 10.77 -5.25 -28.00
N PRO A 3 10.58 -5.30 -27.49
CA PRO A 3 10.52 -5.32 -27.82
C PRO A 3 10.05 -5.06 -27.81
N THR A 4 9.98 -4.78 -27.44
CA THR A 4 10.03 -4.84 -27.86
C THR A 4 9.53 -4.65 -27.95
N GLN A 5 9.48 -4.41 -27.77
CA GLN A 5 9.47 -4.49 -28.27
C GLN A 5 8.97 -4.51 -28.31
N ILE A 6 8.72 -4.22 -28.08
CA ILE A 6 8.70 -4.42 -28.62
C ILE A 6 8.21 -4.38 -28.64
N SER A 7 8.02 -4.06 -28.37
CA SER A 7 8.12 -4.29 -28.78
C SER A 7 7.58 -4.22 -28.84
N GLN A 8 7.36 -4.04 -28.70
CA GLN A 8 7.31 -4.21 -29.13
C GLN A 8 6.96 -4.50 -28.95
N ALA A 9 6.69 -4.41 -28.52
CA ALA A 9 6.78 -4.86 -28.77
C ALA A 9 6.37 -4.85 -28.71
N ASN A 10 6.33 -4.50 -28.68
CA ASN A 10 6.50 -4.72 -29.03
C ASN A 10 6.12 -4.85 -28.91
N ARG A 11 5.92 -4.76 -28.53
CA ARG A 11 6.10 -5.03 -28.82
C ARG A 11 5.72 -5.44 -28.54
N THR A 12 5.59 -5.22 -28.36
CA THR A 12 5.72 -5.68 -28.56
C THR A 12 5.38 -5.98 -28.44
N LEU A 13 5.32 -5.92 -28.20
CA LEU A 13 5.59 -6.38 -28.42
C LEU A 13 5.38 -6.54 -28.27
N ALA A 14 5.40 -6.57 -28.05
CA ALA A 14 5.68 -6.86 -28.02
C ALA A 14 5.41 -6.74 -27.77
N VAL A 15 5.49 -6.57 -27.70
CA VAL A 15 5.72 -6.65 -27.52
C VAL A 15 5.34 -6.40 -27.03
N GLU A 16 5.36 -6.33 -26.63
CA GLU A 16 5.29 -6.35 -26.13
C GLU A 16 5.21 -6.20 -25.47
N PRO A 17 5.30 -6.00 -25.34
CA PRO A 17 5.36 -5.78 -24.59
C PRO A 17 5.33 -5.74 -23.75
N ALA A 18 5.62 -5.26 -24.30
CA ALA A 18 6.04 -5.90 -23.17
C ALA A 18 5.33 -5.62 -21.90
N ILE A 19 4.60 -6.42 -21.54
CA ILE A 19 3.90 -6.33 -20.31
C ILE A 19 4.80 -6.87 -19.22
N GLN A 20 5.14 -6.03 -18.25
CA GLN A 20 5.86 -6.49 -17.08
C GLN A 20 4.86 -6.92 -16.02
N PRO A 21 5.02 -8.10 -15.45
CA PRO A 21 4.14 -8.52 -14.37
C PRO A 21 4.26 -7.56 -13.19
N VAL A 22 3.16 -7.14 -12.65
CA VAL A 22 3.12 -6.30 -11.45
C VAL A 22 2.97 -7.23 -10.26
N ALA A 23 3.76 -7.02 -9.22
CA ALA A 23 3.64 -7.81 -8.01
C ALA A 23 2.20 -7.70 -7.48
N PRO A 24 1.55 -8.82 -7.13
CA PRO A 24 0.15 -8.79 -6.70
C PRO A 24 -0.06 -7.98 -5.42
N TRP A 25 0.96 -7.89 -4.58
CA TRP A 25 0.90 -7.17 -3.30
C TRP A 25 1.16 -5.67 -3.47
N ARG A 26 1.32 -5.18 -4.69
CA ARG A 26 1.52 -3.75 -4.92
C ARG A 26 0.20 -3.01 -4.65
N VAL A 27 0.25 -1.99 -3.80
CA VAL A 27 -0.94 -1.19 -3.48
C VAL A 27 -1.22 -0.23 -4.62
N VAL A 28 -2.49 -0.16 -5.05
CA VAL A 28 -2.90 0.74 -6.12
C VAL A 28 -3.81 1.85 -5.62
N SER A 29 -4.46 1.70 -4.46
CA SER A 29 -5.25 2.77 -3.89
C SER A 29 -5.32 2.62 -2.37
N VAL A 30 -5.52 3.76 -1.70
CA VAL A 30 -5.67 3.79 -0.25
C VAL A 30 -6.66 4.91 0.10
N ARG A 31 -7.46 4.68 1.14
CA ARG A 31 -8.40 5.66 1.65
C ARG A 31 -8.39 5.60 3.17
N ALA A 32 -8.26 6.76 3.80
CA ALA A 32 -8.33 6.83 5.25
C ALA A 32 -9.79 6.75 5.70
N GLU A 33 -10.03 6.01 6.79
CA GLU A 33 -11.34 5.87 7.39
C GLU A 33 -11.25 6.11 8.88
N PRO A 34 -12.36 6.48 9.54
CA PRO A 34 -12.37 6.54 11.00
C PRO A 34 -12.23 5.13 11.55
N VAL A 35 -11.66 4.87 12.61
CA VAL A 35 -10.82 5.53 13.57
C VAL A 35 -9.43 4.96 13.35
N HIS A 36 -8.57 5.72 12.65
CA HIS A 36 -7.22 5.28 12.28
C HIS A 36 -7.21 3.96 11.52
N ARG A 37 -8.11 3.84 10.53
CA ARG A 37 -8.20 2.68 9.65
C ARG A 37 -7.97 3.12 8.22
N LEU A 38 -7.51 2.18 7.39
CA LEU A 38 -7.32 2.40 5.98
C LEU A 38 -8.09 1.34 5.20
N HIS A 39 -8.61 1.73 4.05
CA HIS A 39 -9.11 0.79 3.06
C HIS A 39 -8.13 0.77 1.90
N VAL A 40 -7.66 -0.40 1.54
CA VAL A 40 -6.62 -0.54 0.51
C VAL A 40 -7.07 -1.49 -0.59
N ALA A 41 -6.54 -1.25 -1.79
CA ALA A 41 -6.71 -2.16 -2.91
C ALA A 41 -5.35 -2.48 -3.50
N PHE A 42 -5.18 -3.71 -3.92
CA PHE A 42 -3.92 -4.23 -4.48
C PHE A 42 -4.05 -4.46 -5.97
N ALA A 43 -2.90 -4.63 -6.62
CA ALA A 43 -2.83 -4.74 -8.07
C ALA A 43 -3.60 -5.96 -8.61
N ASP A 44 -3.75 -7.01 -7.82
CA ASP A 44 -4.47 -8.22 -8.25
C ASP A 44 -5.98 -8.14 -7.97
N GLY A 45 -6.48 -6.98 -7.49
CA GLY A 45 -7.89 -6.80 -7.17
C GLY A 45 -8.26 -7.12 -5.73
N THR A 46 -7.32 -7.61 -4.93
CA THR A 46 -7.57 -7.85 -3.50
C THR A 46 -7.82 -6.52 -2.80
N THR A 47 -8.82 -6.48 -1.92
CA THR A 47 -9.12 -5.30 -1.10
C THR A 47 -9.25 -5.72 0.34
N GLY A 48 -9.06 -4.75 1.24
CA GLY A 48 -9.23 -5.02 2.66
C GLY A 48 -8.95 -3.79 3.49
N ALA A 49 -8.94 -3.98 4.80
CA ALA A 49 -8.76 -2.90 5.76
C ALA A 49 -7.46 -3.08 6.54
N VAL A 50 -6.89 -1.95 6.93
CA VAL A 50 -5.73 -1.92 7.83
C VAL A 50 -6.17 -1.16 9.07
N ASP A 51 -6.04 -1.77 10.22
CA ASP A 51 -6.43 -1.17 11.49
C ASP A 51 -5.18 -0.76 12.26
N LEU A 52 -4.97 0.53 12.39
CA LEU A 52 -3.80 1.11 13.06
C LEU A 52 -4.16 1.66 14.44
N CYS A 53 -5.39 1.48 14.89
CA CYS A 53 -5.87 2.10 16.13
C CYS A 53 -5.00 1.72 17.33
N ASN A 54 -4.79 0.42 17.55
CA ASN A 54 -3.99 -0.04 18.68
C ASN A 54 -2.53 0.36 18.54
N PHE A 55 -1.99 0.25 17.33
CA PHE A 55 -0.60 0.59 17.06
C PHE A 55 -0.33 2.06 17.38
N LEU A 56 -1.21 2.96 16.91
CA LEU A 56 -0.99 4.40 17.09
C LEU A 56 -1.24 4.85 18.53
N ASN A 57 -2.01 4.09 19.30
CA ASN A 57 -2.23 4.40 20.70
C ASN A 57 -1.20 3.76 21.63
N GLY A 58 -0.28 2.97 21.08
CA GLY A 58 0.75 2.31 21.86
C GLY A 58 1.90 3.24 22.21
N LEU A 59 2.67 2.83 23.21
CA LEU A 59 3.80 3.63 23.67
C LEU A 59 5.02 3.49 22.75
N LEU A 60 5.09 2.40 21.98
CA LEU A 60 6.27 2.11 21.18
C LEU A 60 6.48 3.09 20.04
N ILE A 61 5.43 3.80 19.62
CA ILE A 61 5.55 4.74 18.51
C ILE A 61 5.95 6.15 18.95
N GLN A 62 6.05 6.41 20.25
CA GLN A 62 6.45 7.73 20.73
C GLN A 62 7.85 8.06 20.22
N GLY A 63 7.99 9.27 19.66
CA GLY A 63 9.26 9.71 19.10
C GLY A 63 9.56 9.16 17.72
N THR A 64 8.69 8.35 17.15
CA THR A 64 8.87 7.84 15.79
C THR A 64 8.05 8.65 14.80
N VAL A 65 8.26 8.36 13.48
CA VAL A 65 7.49 9.03 12.41
C VAL A 65 6.00 8.67 12.46
N PHE A 66 5.60 7.64 13.22
CA PHE A 66 4.20 7.25 13.31
C PHE A 66 3.44 8.07 14.35
N GLU A 67 4.12 8.70 15.29
CA GLU A 67 3.44 9.45 16.33
C GLU A 67 2.53 10.56 15.81
N PRO A 68 2.95 11.39 14.83
CA PRO A 68 2.06 12.41 14.28
C PRO A 68 0.78 11.88 13.65
N LEU A 69 0.76 10.60 13.28
CA LEU A 69 -0.42 10.00 12.65
C LEU A 69 -1.58 9.81 13.64
N ARG A 70 -1.35 10.02 14.92
CA ARG A 70 -2.43 10.06 15.92
C ARG A 70 -3.41 11.18 15.62
N ASN A 71 -2.93 12.26 15.00
CA ASN A 71 -3.79 13.36 14.56
C ASN A 71 -4.57 12.89 13.33
N PRO A 72 -5.93 12.87 13.38
CA PRO A 72 -6.71 12.38 12.26
C PRO A 72 -6.48 13.15 10.96
N GLU A 73 -6.14 14.45 11.06
CA GLU A 73 -5.88 15.24 9.86
C GLU A 73 -4.59 14.83 9.18
N VAL A 74 -3.57 14.48 9.97
CA VAL A 74 -2.32 13.98 9.42
C VAL A 74 -2.52 12.58 8.85
N PHE A 75 -3.24 11.74 9.57
CA PHE A 75 -3.55 10.38 9.13
C PHE A 75 -4.28 10.38 7.79
N ALA A 76 -5.20 11.32 7.60
CA ALA A 76 -5.99 11.40 6.37
C ALA A 76 -5.17 11.79 5.14
N GLN A 77 -3.93 12.24 5.32
CA GLN A 77 -3.06 12.62 4.21
C GLN A 77 -2.30 11.43 3.62
N VAL A 78 -2.70 10.24 3.97
CA VAL A 78 -2.11 8.99 3.45
C VAL A 78 -2.18 8.96 1.93
N GLN A 79 -1.17 8.37 1.30
CA GLN A 79 -1.09 8.26 -0.15
C GLN A 79 -0.41 6.97 -0.56
N VAL A 80 -0.60 6.61 -1.84
CA VAL A 80 0.13 5.51 -2.45
C VAL A 80 1.32 6.11 -3.18
N CYS A 81 2.50 5.59 -2.91
CA CYS A 81 3.71 5.99 -3.61
C CYS A 81 4.48 4.73 -3.96
N MET A 82 4.65 4.50 -5.27
CA MET A 82 5.40 3.35 -5.78
C MET A 82 4.91 2.01 -5.21
N GLY A 83 3.59 1.88 -5.10
CA GLY A 83 2.98 0.63 -4.63
C GLY A 83 2.98 0.46 -3.11
N THR A 84 3.33 1.49 -2.37
CA THR A 84 3.44 1.46 -0.92
C THR A 84 2.55 2.53 -0.30
N VAL A 85 1.90 2.19 0.80
CA VAL A 85 1.14 3.18 1.58
C VAL A 85 2.12 3.99 2.41
N GLN A 86 2.06 5.31 2.25
CA GLN A 86 2.98 6.16 3.01
C GLN A 86 2.37 7.54 3.29
N TRP A 87 3.00 8.26 4.20
CA TRP A 87 2.66 9.62 4.56
C TRP A 87 3.85 10.54 4.26
N ALA A 88 3.57 11.83 4.11
CA ALA A 88 4.59 12.80 3.69
C ALA A 88 5.75 12.89 4.67
N ASN A 89 5.55 12.53 5.93
CA ASN A 89 6.60 12.61 6.94
C ASN A 89 7.56 11.42 6.94
N GLY A 90 7.42 10.51 5.98
CA GLY A 90 8.30 9.35 5.85
C GLY A 90 7.76 8.06 6.46
N ALA A 91 6.62 8.12 7.16
CA ALA A 91 6.01 6.90 7.66
C ALA A 91 5.46 6.06 6.51
N ASP A 92 5.66 4.76 6.57
CA ASP A 92 5.14 3.87 5.54
C ASP A 92 4.78 2.51 6.15
N LEU A 93 4.04 1.72 5.37
CA LEU A 93 3.64 0.37 5.77
C LEU A 93 4.12 -0.62 4.73
N ALA A 94 4.61 -1.76 5.17
CA ALA A 94 5.11 -2.81 4.28
C ALA A 94 3.95 -3.41 3.47
N PRO A 95 3.94 -3.25 2.14
CA PRO A 95 2.80 -3.72 1.35
C PRO A 95 2.69 -5.23 1.29
N ASP A 96 3.80 -5.96 1.33
CA ASP A 96 3.78 -7.41 1.30
C ASP A 96 3.18 -7.99 2.60
N ALA A 97 3.54 -7.43 3.75
CA ALA A 97 2.96 -7.85 5.02
C ALA A 97 1.47 -7.54 5.08
N MET A 98 1.09 -6.37 4.57
CA MET A 98 -0.30 -5.94 4.49
C MET A 98 -1.11 -6.90 3.62
N TYR A 99 -0.58 -7.22 2.44
CA TYR A 99 -1.25 -8.13 1.50
C TYR A 99 -1.47 -9.50 2.13
N ASP A 100 -0.43 -10.05 2.76
CA ASP A 100 -0.49 -11.37 3.36
C ASP A 100 -1.56 -11.43 4.45
N ALA A 101 -1.60 -10.44 5.33
CA ALA A 101 -2.57 -10.39 6.40
C ALA A 101 -4.00 -10.26 5.87
N ILE A 102 -4.19 -9.43 4.85
CA ILE A 102 -5.51 -9.23 4.27
C ILE A 102 -5.99 -10.49 3.55
N LYS A 103 -5.09 -11.18 2.83
CA LYS A 103 -5.46 -12.44 2.17
C LYS A 103 -5.90 -13.49 3.17
N ARG A 104 -5.31 -13.48 4.37
CA ARG A 104 -5.63 -14.48 5.40
C ARG A 104 -6.87 -14.12 6.21
N HIS A 105 -7.06 -12.84 6.51
CA HIS A 105 -8.02 -12.41 7.50
C HIS A 105 -8.99 -11.33 7.02
N GLY A 106 -8.78 -10.75 5.85
CA GLY A 106 -9.58 -9.62 5.34
C GLY A 106 -9.21 -8.29 5.96
N VAL A 107 -8.42 -8.30 7.03
CA VAL A 107 -7.98 -7.09 7.73
C VAL A 107 -6.60 -7.33 8.31
N TRP A 108 -5.78 -6.28 8.31
CA TRP A 108 -4.47 -6.30 8.97
C TRP A 108 -4.56 -5.41 10.21
N VAL A 109 -4.52 -6.02 11.38
CA VAL A 109 -4.46 -5.28 12.64
C VAL A 109 -2.99 -5.10 12.98
N VAL A 110 -2.51 -3.85 12.86
CA VAL A 110 -1.13 -3.53 13.16
C VAL A 110 -0.97 -3.35 14.67
N GLU A 111 0.05 -4.00 15.23
CA GLU A 111 0.26 -3.96 16.68
C GLU A 111 1.64 -3.48 17.06
#